data_33149440d62f637e2239a6ad0d30b330
#
_entry.id   33149440d62f637e2239a6ad0d30b330
#
_cell.length_a   1.000
_cell.length_b   1.000
_cell.length_c   1.000
_cell.angle_alpha   90.00
_cell.angle_beta   90.00
_cell.angle_gamma   90.00
#
_symmetry.space_group_name_H-M   'P 1'
#
loop_
_entity.id
_entity.type
_entity.pdbx_description
1 polymer ?
#
loop_
_entity_poly.entity_id
_entity_poly.type
_entity_poly.pdbx_seq_one_letter_code
_entity_poly.pdbx_strand_id
1 'polypeptide(L)'
;MQLTPRTALLQFAHVCQQELFPMLEAVLDGVSDQLELVVSIVSLVPLGKLLNASRAGTGRPAKDRTALATAFIAKAVLGLPTTRDLIDRLKVDRGLRQLCGWRSEAGIPHESKFSRAFAEFAANQLPQRLHEAMIENTQKDRLIGHIARDSTAITGREQIPEAVMEEKREKRKGRERKPSANGKRGRPKGSVTLKAKKKKVKASERESRLERQPHQTLEAMLADLPTQCDIGAKKTKNGENQYWTGFKLHLDVADGQIPISAILTSASVHDSQVAIPLMTLSGKRVDYLYELMDSAYDANHIHAHSRKLNHVAIIATHPRRGSKPPSQLPKVFPAEPAPEMTWAQKSVSKRGRWWTDCIRG
;
A
#
# COMPACT_ATOMS: atom_id res chain seq x y z
N MET A 1 -21.52 -17.49 12.67
CA MET A 1 -22.59 -18.02 11.79
C MET A 1 -22.36 -17.40 10.42
N GLN A 2 -21.84 -18.15 9.45
CA GLN A 2 -21.55 -17.62 8.11
C GLN A 2 -22.90 -17.37 7.43
N LEU A 3 -23.16 -16.11 7.11
CA LEU A 3 -24.31 -15.72 6.30
C LEU A 3 -24.14 -16.28 4.89
N THR A 4 -25.13 -17.01 4.39
CA THR A 4 -25.10 -17.41 2.99
C THR A 4 -25.15 -16.18 2.10
N PRO A 5 -24.58 -16.17 0.89
CA PRO A 5 -24.68 -15.04 -0.04
C PRO A 5 -26.10 -14.54 -0.24
N ARG A 6 -27.08 -15.44 -0.26
CA ARG A 6 -28.49 -15.12 -0.34
C ARG A 6 -29.02 -14.35 0.89
N THR A 7 -28.58 -14.72 2.09
CA THR A 7 -28.96 -14.03 3.33
C THR A 7 -28.30 -12.65 3.43
N ALA A 8 -27.04 -12.50 2.99
CA ALA A 8 -26.35 -11.23 2.90
C ALA A 8 -27.04 -10.29 1.90
N LEU A 9 -27.52 -10.83 0.78
CA LEU A 9 -28.27 -10.11 -0.25
C LEU A 9 -29.61 -9.61 0.27
N LEU A 10 -30.33 -10.46 1.01
CA LEU A 10 -31.59 -10.09 1.65
C LEU A 10 -31.39 -9.03 2.72
N GLN A 11 -30.32 -9.10 3.53
CA GLN A 11 -29.99 -8.08 4.51
C GLN A 11 -29.56 -6.75 3.90
N PHE A 12 -28.72 -6.80 2.86
CA PHE A 12 -28.29 -5.62 2.12
C PHE A 12 -29.47 -4.88 1.52
N ALA A 13 -30.38 -5.62 0.94
CA ALA A 13 -31.54 -5.08 0.34
C ALA A 13 -32.54 -4.54 1.37
N HIS A 14 -32.70 -5.18 2.52
CA HIS A 14 -33.51 -4.69 3.62
C HIS A 14 -32.97 -3.38 4.20
N VAL A 15 -31.64 -3.25 4.25
CA VAL A 15 -30.96 -2.02 4.68
C VAL A 15 -31.07 -0.90 3.63
N CYS A 16 -31.07 -1.24 2.34
CA CYS A 16 -31.07 -0.25 1.27
C CYS A 16 -32.47 0.19 0.80
N GLN A 17 -33.48 -0.69 0.86
CA GLN A 17 -34.86 -0.35 0.40
C GLN A 17 -35.90 -1.37 0.90
N GLN A 18 -36.64 -1.06 1.93
CA GLN A 18 -37.70 -1.89 2.50
C GLN A 18 -38.88 -2.21 1.53
N GLU A 19 -38.97 -1.55 0.39
CA GLU A 19 -40.13 -1.68 -0.52
C GLU A 19 -39.86 -2.37 -1.87
N LEU A 20 -38.62 -2.81 -2.16
CA LEU A 20 -38.21 -3.27 -3.52
C LEU A 20 -38.12 -4.79 -3.70
N PHE A 21 -38.45 -5.56 -2.71
CA PHE A 21 -38.07 -6.94 -2.57
C PHE A 21 -38.79 -7.99 -3.37
N PRO A 22 -40.09 -7.92 -3.61
CA PRO A 22 -40.76 -8.94 -4.45
C PRO A 22 -40.23 -8.98 -5.88
N MET A 23 -39.71 -7.83 -6.38
CA MET A 23 -39.13 -7.75 -7.73
C MET A 23 -37.66 -8.21 -7.79
N LEU A 24 -36.95 -8.17 -6.68
CA LEU A 24 -35.54 -8.64 -6.65
C LEU A 24 -35.44 -10.17 -6.61
N GLU A 25 -36.36 -10.84 -5.93
CA GLU A 25 -36.43 -12.30 -5.93
C GLU A 25 -36.63 -12.86 -7.35
N ALA A 26 -37.46 -12.22 -8.15
CA ALA A 26 -37.67 -12.60 -9.55
C ALA A 26 -36.46 -12.31 -10.47
N VAL A 27 -35.54 -11.43 -10.03
CA VAL A 27 -34.31 -11.06 -10.76
C VAL A 27 -33.11 -11.89 -10.28
N LEU A 28 -33.18 -12.45 -9.07
CA LEU A 28 -32.12 -13.25 -8.45
C LEU A 28 -31.96 -14.67 -9.01
N ASP A 29 -32.95 -15.20 -9.75
CA ASP A 29 -32.85 -16.50 -10.41
C ASP A 29 -31.77 -16.58 -11.50
N GLY A 30 -31.07 -15.47 -11.75
CA GLY A 30 -30.00 -15.35 -12.72
C GLY A 30 -28.78 -14.53 -12.24
N VAL A 31 -28.58 -14.37 -10.93
CA VAL A 31 -27.41 -13.64 -10.41
C VAL A 31 -26.15 -14.43 -10.70
N SER A 32 -25.24 -13.85 -11.46
CA SER A 32 -23.92 -14.45 -11.70
C SER A 32 -23.08 -14.43 -10.42
N ASP A 33 -22.15 -15.40 -10.30
CA ASP A 33 -21.19 -15.51 -9.18
C ASP A 33 -20.47 -14.18 -8.92
N GLN A 34 -20.21 -13.41 -9.98
CA GLN A 34 -19.60 -12.07 -9.89
C GLN A 34 -20.50 -11.05 -9.18
N LEU A 35 -21.81 -11.07 -9.44
CA LEU A 35 -22.75 -10.19 -8.75
C LEU A 35 -22.92 -10.59 -7.29
N GLU A 36 -22.93 -11.89 -6.98
CA GLU A 36 -22.93 -12.39 -5.60
C GLU A 36 -21.70 -11.91 -4.84
N LEU A 37 -20.52 -11.93 -5.49
CA LEU A 37 -19.30 -11.40 -4.90
C LEU A 37 -19.39 -9.89 -4.64
N VAL A 38 -19.93 -9.10 -5.57
CA VAL A 38 -20.15 -7.65 -5.36
C VAL A 38 -21.06 -7.41 -4.16
N VAL A 39 -22.16 -8.16 -4.05
CA VAL A 39 -23.11 -8.05 -2.92
C VAL A 39 -22.42 -8.40 -1.62
N SER A 40 -21.69 -9.50 -1.57
CA SER A 40 -20.97 -9.95 -0.39
C SER A 40 -19.99 -8.86 0.10
N ILE A 41 -19.24 -8.25 -0.80
CA ILE A 41 -18.29 -7.18 -0.47
C ILE A 41 -19.03 -5.94 0.02
N VAL A 42 -20.09 -5.50 -0.69
CA VAL A 42 -20.85 -4.30 -0.32
C VAL A 42 -21.56 -4.48 1.04
N SER A 43 -22.00 -5.70 1.38
CA SER A 43 -22.62 -6.00 2.66
C SER A 43 -21.65 -5.95 3.85
N LEU A 44 -20.36 -6.22 3.62
CA LEU A 44 -19.31 -6.12 4.64
C LEU A 44 -18.91 -4.66 4.93
N VAL A 45 -19.22 -3.75 4.01
CA VAL A 45 -18.76 -2.36 4.07
C VAL A 45 -19.88 -1.45 4.59
N PRO A 46 -19.69 -0.73 5.70
CA PRO A 46 -20.68 0.18 6.24
C PRO A 46 -20.72 1.51 5.46
N LEU A 47 -21.02 1.47 4.13
CA LEU A 47 -21.01 2.64 3.25
C LEU A 47 -21.84 3.80 3.81
N GLY A 48 -23.02 3.53 4.37
CA GLY A 48 -23.90 4.55 4.93
C GLY A 48 -23.32 5.30 6.12
N LYS A 49 -22.40 4.67 6.88
CA LYS A 49 -21.72 5.32 8.02
C LYS A 49 -20.51 6.13 7.56
N LEU A 50 -19.88 5.74 6.46
CA LEU A 50 -18.64 6.34 5.95
C LEU A 50 -18.89 7.49 4.98
N LEU A 51 -20.02 7.46 4.28
CA LEU A 51 -20.47 8.52 3.42
C LEU A 51 -21.28 9.49 4.27
N ASN A 52 -20.73 10.67 4.55
CA ASN A 52 -21.47 11.73 5.24
C ASN A 52 -22.74 12.04 4.47
N ALA A 53 -23.85 12.22 5.22
CA ALA A 53 -25.11 12.71 4.68
C ALA A 53 -24.83 13.96 3.82
N SER A 54 -25.46 13.98 2.65
CA SER A 54 -25.37 15.07 1.68
C SER A 54 -25.34 16.42 2.37
N ARG A 55 -24.34 17.25 2.08
CA ARG A 55 -24.32 18.64 2.53
C ARG A 55 -25.65 19.29 2.18
N ALA A 56 -26.39 19.74 3.18
CA ALA A 56 -27.50 20.64 3.02
C ALA A 56 -26.97 21.96 2.46
N GLY A 57 -26.92 22.07 1.13
CA GLY A 57 -26.45 23.25 0.41
C GLY A 57 -27.56 23.79 -0.48
N THR A 58 -27.57 25.09 -0.71
CA THR A 58 -28.39 25.73 -1.72
C THR A 58 -28.04 25.22 -3.11
N GLY A 59 -28.99 24.64 -3.85
CA GLY A 59 -28.80 24.16 -5.21
C GLY A 59 -29.43 22.78 -5.48
N ARG A 60 -29.23 22.27 -6.71
CA ARG A 60 -29.73 20.94 -7.09
C ARG A 60 -29.07 19.86 -6.22
N PRO A 61 -29.85 18.96 -5.62
CA PRO A 61 -29.33 17.88 -4.80
C PRO A 61 -28.23 17.07 -5.53
N ALA A 62 -27.18 16.71 -4.80
CA ALA A 62 -26.15 15.85 -5.33
C ALA A 62 -26.75 14.47 -5.64
N LYS A 63 -26.21 13.79 -6.69
CA LYS A 63 -26.57 12.40 -6.96
C LYS A 63 -26.14 11.53 -5.78
N ASP A 64 -26.88 10.47 -5.54
CA ASP A 64 -26.62 9.53 -4.45
C ASP A 64 -25.16 9.05 -4.46
N ARG A 65 -24.47 9.32 -3.36
CA ARG A 65 -23.07 8.97 -3.17
C ARG A 65 -22.88 7.49 -2.87
N THR A 66 -23.88 6.89 -2.21
CA THR A 66 -23.87 5.45 -1.93
C THR A 66 -23.97 4.66 -3.22
N ALA A 67 -24.89 5.02 -4.11
CA ALA A 67 -25.03 4.40 -5.43
C ALA A 67 -23.72 4.49 -6.24
N LEU A 68 -23.07 5.66 -6.24
CA LEU A 68 -21.80 5.87 -6.95
C LEU A 68 -20.65 5.07 -6.31
N ALA A 69 -20.57 5.00 -4.98
CA ALA A 69 -19.55 4.22 -4.28
C ALA A 69 -19.75 2.72 -4.54
N THR A 70 -20.98 2.21 -4.46
CA THR A 70 -21.31 0.81 -4.81
C THR A 70 -20.89 0.48 -6.24
N ALA A 71 -21.13 1.39 -7.19
CA ALA A 71 -20.71 1.20 -8.58
C ALA A 71 -19.19 1.17 -8.73
N PHE A 72 -18.43 1.96 -7.97
CA PHE A 72 -16.96 1.86 -7.97
C PHE A 72 -16.44 0.59 -7.33
N ILE A 73 -17.08 0.07 -6.29
CA ILE A 73 -16.77 -1.25 -5.73
C ILE A 73 -17.03 -2.32 -6.78
N ALA A 74 -18.19 -2.30 -7.42
CA ALA A 74 -18.53 -3.22 -8.50
C ALA A 74 -17.53 -3.15 -9.66
N LYS A 75 -17.09 -1.93 -10.05
CA LYS A 75 -16.04 -1.73 -11.04
C LYS A 75 -14.75 -2.48 -10.69
N ALA A 76 -14.33 -2.40 -9.44
CA ALA A 76 -13.11 -3.06 -8.97
C ALA A 76 -13.28 -4.60 -8.94
N VAL A 77 -14.39 -5.10 -8.42
CA VAL A 77 -14.69 -6.55 -8.34
C VAL A 77 -14.81 -7.19 -9.72
N LEU A 78 -15.45 -6.48 -10.66
CA LEU A 78 -15.62 -6.96 -12.04
C LEU A 78 -14.37 -6.72 -12.90
N GLY A 79 -13.29 -6.14 -12.38
CA GLY A 79 -12.07 -5.87 -13.11
C GLY A 79 -12.24 -4.89 -14.29
N LEU A 80 -13.23 -3.99 -14.24
CA LEU A 80 -13.49 -3.05 -15.34
C LEU A 80 -12.43 -1.95 -15.36
N PRO A 81 -11.69 -1.76 -16.48
CA PRO A 81 -10.54 -0.86 -16.51
C PRO A 81 -10.95 0.62 -16.46
N THR A 82 -12.03 1.01 -17.13
CA THR A 82 -12.44 2.41 -17.22
C THR A 82 -13.82 2.68 -16.62
N THR A 83 -14.12 3.94 -16.33
CA THR A 83 -15.46 4.36 -15.89
C THR A 83 -16.49 4.23 -17.03
N ARG A 84 -16.04 4.31 -18.28
CA ARG A 84 -16.93 4.11 -19.44
C ARG A 84 -17.38 2.67 -19.52
N ASP A 85 -16.47 1.71 -19.35
CA ASP A 85 -16.81 0.28 -19.33
C ASP A 85 -17.80 -0.03 -18.20
N LEU A 86 -17.64 0.61 -17.03
CA LEU A 86 -18.60 0.50 -15.95
C LEU A 86 -19.98 1.04 -16.37
N ILE A 87 -20.06 2.22 -16.98
CA ILE A 87 -21.32 2.82 -17.43
C ILE A 87 -21.97 1.94 -18.50
N ASP A 88 -21.22 1.44 -19.44
CA ASP A 88 -21.76 0.57 -20.51
C ASP A 88 -22.22 -0.77 -19.92
N ARG A 89 -21.49 -1.33 -18.96
CA ARG A 89 -21.96 -2.51 -18.22
C ARG A 89 -23.26 -2.24 -17.44
N LEU A 90 -23.38 -1.09 -16.78
CA LEU A 90 -24.60 -0.67 -16.05
C LEU A 90 -25.81 -0.48 -16.97
N LYS A 91 -25.64 -0.09 -18.24
CA LYS A 91 -26.74 0.02 -19.21
C LYS A 91 -27.28 -1.34 -19.60
N VAL A 92 -26.40 -2.31 -19.78
CA VAL A 92 -26.76 -3.66 -20.24
C VAL A 92 -27.25 -4.55 -19.09
N ASP A 93 -26.49 -4.55 -17.98
CA ASP A 93 -26.75 -5.43 -16.84
C ASP A 93 -27.77 -4.82 -15.88
N ARG A 94 -29.00 -5.34 -15.93
CA ARG A 94 -30.10 -4.88 -15.09
C ARG A 94 -29.86 -5.18 -13.61
N GLY A 95 -29.31 -6.37 -13.29
CA GLY A 95 -29.03 -6.78 -11.91
C GLY A 95 -28.00 -5.84 -11.25
N LEU A 96 -26.87 -5.60 -11.94
CA LEU A 96 -25.82 -4.69 -11.49
C LEU A 96 -26.37 -3.27 -11.31
N ARG A 97 -27.17 -2.78 -12.26
CA ARG A 97 -27.78 -1.46 -12.21
C ARG A 97 -28.69 -1.29 -10.99
N GLN A 98 -29.55 -2.29 -10.73
CA GLN A 98 -30.44 -2.28 -9.56
C GLN A 98 -29.67 -2.39 -8.26
N LEU A 99 -28.64 -3.22 -8.20
CA LEU A 99 -27.73 -3.31 -7.05
C LEU A 99 -27.09 -1.97 -6.70
N CYS A 100 -26.75 -1.17 -7.71
CA CYS A 100 -26.24 0.19 -7.52
C CYS A 100 -27.35 1.22 -7.19
N GLY A 101 -28.62 0.82 -7.13
CA GLY A 101 -29.75 1.70 -6.78
C GLY A 101 -30.40 2.43 -7.95
N TRP A 102 -30.09 2.09 -9.22
CA TRP A 102 -30.72 2.70 -10.39
C TRP A 102 -31.75 1.78 -11.03
N ARG A 103 -33.01 2.23 -11.04
CA ARG A 103 -34.16 1.45 -11.57
C ARG A 103 -34.15 1.33 -13.09
N SER A 104 -33.68 2.36 -13.79
CA SER A 104 -33.68 2.43 -15.26
C SER A 104 -32.33 2.91 -15.80
N GLU A 105 -32.09 2.68 -17.07
CA GLU A 105 -30.91 3.20 -17.77
C GLU A 105 -30.83 4.74 -17.70
N ALA A 106 -31.96 5.43 -17.85
CA ALA A 106 -32.03 6.90 -17.74
C ALA A 106 -31.63 7.42 -16.33
N GLY A 107 -31.69 6.57 -15.31
CA GLY A 107 -31.26 6.90 -13.95
C GLY A 107 -29.74 6.94 -13.78
N ILE A 108 -28.98 6.27 -14.66
CA ILE A 108 -27.50 6.21 -14.60
C ILE A 108 -26.93 7.62 -14.78
N PRO A 109 -26.07 8.10 -13.86
CA PRO A 109 -25.48 9.41 -13.99
C PRO A 109 -24.52 9.49 -15.19
N HIS A 110 -24.38 10.68 -15.76
CA HIS A 110 -23.38 10.96 -16.78
C HIS A 110 -21.95 10.78 -16.24
N GLU A 111 -21.00 10.39 -17.07
CA GLU A 111 -19.58 10.12 -16.74
C GLU A 111 -18.95 11.21 -15.87
N SER A 112 -19.27 12.49 -16.14
CA SER A 112 -18.77 13.62 -15.34
C SER A 112 -19.19 13.59 -13.86
N LYS A 113 -20.28 12.91 -13.53
CA LYS A 113 -20.73 12.75 -12.13
C LYS A 113 -19.92 11.68 -11.42
N PHE A 114 -19.57 10.60 -12.12
CA PHE A 114 -18.63 9.59 -11.62
C PHE A 114 -17.26 10.22 -11.36
N SER A 115 -16.71 11.00 -12.30
CA SER A 115 -15.40 11.65 -12.13
C SER A 115 -15.39 12.60 -10.93
N ARG A 116 -16.44 13.40 -10.74
CA ARG A 116 -16.55 14.30 -9.58
C ARG A 116 -16.68 13.53 -8.26
N ALA A 117 -17.49 12.47 -8.24
CA ALA A 117 -17.62 11.62 -7.06
C ALA A 117 -16.30 10.92 -6.72
N PHE A 118 -15.58 10.43 -7.73
CA PHE A 118 -14.26 9.84 -7.53
C PHE A 118 -13.27 10.83 -6.90
N ALA A 119 -13.21 12.04 -7.41
CA ALA A 119 -12.36 13.10 -6.85
C ALA A 119 -12.74 13.43 -5.39
N GLU A 120 -14.05 13.50 -5.08
CA GLU A 120 -14.56 13.70 -3.72
C GLU A 120 -14.19 12.52 -2.80
N PHE A 121 -14.35 11.29 -3.26
CA PHE A 121 -14.00 10.08 -2.50
C PHE A 121 -12.49 9.98 -2.25
N ALA A 122 -11.68 10.36 -3.23
CA ALA A 122 -10.23 10.43 -3.08
C ALA A 122 -9.81 11.51 -2.06
N ALA A 123 -10.39 12.71 -2.15
CA ALA A 123 -10.11 13.80 -1.21
C ALA A 123 -10.51 13.45 0.24
N ASN A 124 -11.58 12.69 0.43
CA ASN A 124 -12.06 12.24 1.74
C ASN A 124 -11.41 10.91 2.19
N GLN A 125 -10.44 10.39 1.45
CA GLN A 125 -9.76 9.11 1.70
C GLN A 125 -10.75 7.94 1.91
N LEU A 126 -11.87 7.95 1.21
CA LEU A 126 -12.91 6.93 1.36
C LEU A 126 -12.39 5.50 1.15
N PRO A 127 -11.58 5.20 0.13
CA PRO A 127 -11.04 3.84 -0.06
C PRO A 127 -10.23 3.34 1.14
N GLN A 128 -9.41 4.21 1.75
CA GLN A 128 -8.61 3.89 2.92
C GLN A 128 -9.49 3.61 4.14
N ARG A 129 -10.48 4.46 4.38
CA ARG A 129 -11.45 4.31 5.48
C ARG A 129 -12.32 3.06 5.31
N LEU A 130 -12.70 2.72 4.09
CA LEU A 130 -13.40 1.49 3.75
C LEU A 130 -12.55 0.26 4.07
N HIS A 131 -11.31 0.25 3.60
CA HIS A 131 -10.37 -0.83 3.86
C HIS A 131 -10.14 -1.02 5.36
N GLU A 132 -9.91 0.07 6.10
CA GLU A 132 -9.73 0.05 7.56
C GLU A 132 -10.94 -0.57 8.28
N ALA A 133 -12.16 -0.11 7.95
CA ALA A 133 -13.37 -0.65 8.52
C ALA A 133 -13.58 -2.14 8.18
N MET A 134 -13.20 -2.58 6.98
CA MET A 134 -13.25 -4.01 6.61
C MET A 134 -12.26 -4.83 7.44
N ILE A 135 -11.03 -4.37 7.61
CA ILE A 135 -10.02 -5.08 8.41
C ILE A 135 -10.45 -5.13 9.87
N GLU A 136 -10.93 -4.02 10.45
CA GLU A 136 -11.45 -4.02 11.81
C GLU A 136 -12.61 -5.00 11.99
N ASN A 137 -13.55 -5.05 11.06
CA ASN A 137 -14.70 -5.96 11.17
C ASN A 137 -14.34 -7.43 10.96
N THR A 138 -13.29 -7.76 10.24
CA THR A 138 -12.99 -9.13 9.83
C THR A 138 -11.76 -9.73 10.51
N GLN A 139 -10.80 -8.92 10.95
CA GLN A 139 -9.51 -9.38 11.42
C GLN A 139 -9.17 -8.97 12.87
N LYS A 140 -9.92 -8.03 13.48
CA LYS A 140 -9.58 -7.48 14.80
C LYS A 140 -9.45 -8.53 15.91
N ASP A 141 -10.34 -9.52 15.91
CA ASP A 141 -10.39 -10.56 16.96
C ASP A 141 -9.56 -11.81 16.62
N ARG A 142 -8.78 -11.73 15.53
CA ARG A 142 -7.94 -12.84 15.06
C ARG A 142 -6.48 -12.55 15.32
N LEU A 143 -5.80 -13.46 16.04
CA LEU A 143 -4.35 -13.45 16.10
C LEU A 143 -3.76 -13.93 14.76
N ILE A 144 -3.05 -13.04 14.08
CA ILE A 144 -2.41 -13.31 12.81
C ILE A 144 -1.03 -13.91 13.06
N GLY A 145 -0.73 -15.05 12.43
CA GLY A 145 0.55 -15.74 12.63
C GLY A 145 1.72 -14.91 12.08
N HIS A 146 1.59 -14.35 10.88
CA HIS A 146 2.63 -13.54 10.26
C HIS A 146 2.08 -12.50 9.31
N ILE A 147 2.83 -11.41 9.17
CA ILE A 147 2.65 -10.40 8.12
C ILE A 147 3.86 -10.45 7.18
N ALA A 148 3.61 -10.57 5.89
CA ALA A 148 4.61 -10.40 4.84
C ALA A 148 4.60 -8.96 4.34
N ARG A 149 5.77 -8.31 4.33
CA ARG A 149 5.96 -6.93 3.87
C ARG A 149 6.78 -6.89 2.60
N ASP A 150 6.21 -6.27 1.58
CA ASP A 150 6.91 -6.04 0.31
C ASP A 150 6.37 -4.80 -0.41
N SER A 151 7.02 -4.44 -1.51
CA SER A 151 6.62 -3.31 -2.34
C SER A 151 6.47 -3.72 -3.80
N THR A 152 5.48 -3.11 -4.47
CA THR A 152 5.28 -3.28 -5.90
C THR A 152 5.32 -1.94 -6.64
N ALA A 153 5.81 -1.99 -7.88
CA ALA A 153 5.88 -0.81 -8.75
C ALA A 153 4.50 -0.52 -9.34
N ILE A 154 4.09 0.74 -9.29
CA ILE A 154 2.89 1.23 -9.97
C ILE A 154 3.31 2.24 -11.04
N THR A 155 3.08 1.88 -12.30
CA THR A 155 3.34 2.79 -13.42
C THR A 155 2.31 3.90 -13.43
N GLY A 156 2.77 5.15 -13.32
CA GLY A 156 1.94 6.36 -13.41
C GLY A 156 1.87 6.89 -14.84
N ARG A 157 0.75 7.51 -15.19
CA ARG A 157 0.62 8.29 -16.43
C ARG A 157 0.98 9.76 -16.24
N GLU A 158 1.19 10.16 -15.00
CA GLU A 158 1.54 11.53 -14.63
C GLU A 158 2.97 11.87 -15.05
N GLN A 159 3.17 13.12 -15.43
CA GLN A 159 4.51 13.64 -15.67
C GLN A 159 5.20 13.90 -14.32
N ILE A 160 6.52 13.72 -14.30
CA ILE A 160 7.31 14.02 -13.12
C ILE A 160 7.32 15.54 -12.91
N PRO A 161 6.96 16.05 -11.73
CA PRO A 161 7.01 17.48 -11.46
C PRO A 161 8.40 18.07 -11.71
N GLU A 162 8.46 19.26 -12.28
CA GLU A 162 9.72 19.92 -12.65
C GLU A 162 10.63 20.12 -11.44
N ALA A 163 10.07 20.48 -10.29
CA ALA A 163 10.80 20.62 -9.02
C ALA A 163 11.56 19.33 -8.63
N VAL A 164 10.95 18.13 -8.84
CA VAL A 164 11.61 16.84 -8.58
C VAL A 164 12.75 16.61 -9.57
N MET A 165 12.56 17.02 -10.82
CA MET A 165 13.61 16.91 -11.86
C MET A 165 14.77 17.86 -11.59
N GLU A 166 14.51 19.08 -11.13
CA GLU A 166 15.55 20.04 -10.76
C GLU A 166 16.36 19.59 -9.56
N GLU A 167 15.70 19.10 -8.50
CA GLU A 167 16.40 18.56 -7.34
C GLU A 167 17.34 17.40 -7.72
N LYS A 168 16.91 16.53 -8.64
CA LYS A 168 17.75 15.46 -9.18
C LYS A 168 18.92 15.98 -10.02
N ARG A 169 18.71 17.01 -10.83
CA ARG A 169 19.77 17.68 -11.60
C ARG A 169 20.81 18.29 -10.67
N GLU A 170 20.39 18.97 -9.63
CA GLU A 170 21.31 19.54 -8.61
C GLU A 170 22.11 18.46 -7.87
N LYS A 171 21.45 17.38 -7.44
CA LYS A 171 22.12 16.22 -6.83
C LYS A 171 23.13 15.56 -7.78
N ARG A 172 22.86 15.54 -9.09
CA ARG A 172 23.80 15.05 -10.11
C ARG A 172 24.97 16.01 -10.30
N LYS A 173 24.74 17.32 -10.45
CA LYS A 173 25.82 18.34 -10.53
C LYS A 173 26.77 18.27 -9.33
N GLY A 174 26.24 18.02 -8.14
CA GLY A 174 27.06 17.83 -6.94
C GLY A 174 27.89 16.54 -6.93
N ARG A 175 27.57 15.58 -7.82
CA ARG A 175 28.31 14.30 -7.99
C ARG A 175 29.28 14.30 -9.17
N GLU A 176 29.22 15.29 -10.07
CA GLU A 176 30.17 15.38 -11.17
C GLU A 176 31.58 15.50 -10.61
N ARG A 177 32.39 14.50 -10.93
CA ARG A 177 33.81 14.48 -10.59
C ARG A 177 34.49 15.60 -11.37
N LYS A 178 35.07 16.55 -10.67
CA LYS A 178 36.02 17.48 -11.31
C LYS A 178 37.08 16.66 -12.02
N PRO A 179 37.35 16.90 -13.32
CA PRO A 179 38.40 16.19 -14.03
C PRO A 179 39.72 16.35 -13.26
N SER A 180 40.43 15.25 -13.09
CA SER A 180 41.75 15.27 -12.46
C SER A 180 42.69 16.04 -13.37
N ALA A 181 43.30 17.12 -12.86
CA ALA A 181 44.23 17.95 -13.60
C ALA A 181 45.44 17.20 -14.15
N ASN A 182 45.71 15.97 -13.70
CA ASN A 182 46.91 15.18 -14.03
C ASN A 182 46.64 13.85 -14.74
N GLY A 183 45.52 13.67 -15.41
CA GLY A 183 45.31 12.53 -16.34
C GLY A 183 45.45 11.10 -15.78
N LYS A 184 45.86 10.92 -14.54
CA LYS A 184 46.04 9.59 -13.91
C LYS A 184 44.73 9.05 -13.37
N ARG A 185 44.24 7.97 -13.96
CA ARG A 185 43.07 7.21 -13.47
C ARG A 185 43.45 6.53 -12.16
N GLY A 186 42.86 7.03 -11.06
CA GLY A 186 42.96 6.37 -9.75
C GLY A 186 43.47 7.29 -8.65
N ARG A 187 42.82 7.19 -7.48
CA ARG A 187 43.25 7.90 -6.27
C ARG A 187 44.39 7.14 -5.62
N PRO A 188 45.49 7.79 -5.22
CA PRO A 188 46.54 7.11 -4.46
C PRO A 188 45.99 6.44 -3.21
N LYS A 189 46.41 5.18 -2.93
CA LYS A 189 46.04 4.48 -1.69
C LYS A 189 46.46 5.34 -0.49
N GLY A 190 45.52 5.66 0.43
CA GLY A 190 45.83 6.34 1.68
C GLY A 190 45.57 7.86 1.73
N SER A 191 45.33 8.57 0.60
CA SER A 191 45.09 10.02 0.63
C SER A 191 43.62 10.35 0.96
N VAL A 192 43.36 10.84 2.15
CA VAL A 192 42.05 11.41 2.53
C VAL A 192 42.20 12.93 2.62
N THR A 193 41.61 13.66 1.69
CA THR A 193 41.62 15.12 1.76
C THR A 193 40.71 15.62 2.92
N LEU A 194 41.19 16.60 3.68
CA LEU A 194 40.45 17.24 4.79
C LEU A 194 39.03 17.73 4.37
N LYS A 195 38.86 18.13 3.09
CA LYS A 195 37.55 18.52 2.53
C LYS A 195 36.58 17.33 2.42
N ALA A 196 37.05 16.12 2.11
CA ALA A 196 36.23 14.92 2.06
C ALA A 196 35.81 14.44 3.45
N LYS A 197 36.71 14.61 4.47
CA LYS A 197 36.36 14.37 5.88
C LYS A 197 35.28 15.35 6.36
N LYS A 198 35.42 16.69 6.12
CA LYS A 198 34.41 17.69 6.48
C LYS A 198 33.06 17.45 5.82
N LYS A 199 33.01 16.97 4.55
CA LYS A 199 31.78 16.65 3.86
C LYS A 199 31.12 15.37 4.39
N LYS A 200 31.91 14.37 4.83
CA LYS A 200 31.43 13.17 5.49
C LYS A 200 30.85 13.46 6.88
N VAL A 201 31.52 14.32 7.65
CA VAL A 201 31.03 14.77 8.97
C VAL A 201 29.71 15.52 8.83
N LYS A 202 29.59 16.50 7.92
CA LYS A 202 28.32 17.23 7.67
C LYS A 202 27.20 16.34 7.13
N ALA A 203 27.50 15.26 6.41
CA ALA A 203 26.51 14.30 5.94
C ALA A 203 26.09 13.30 7.04
N SER A 204 26.97 13.04 8.03
CA SER A 204 26.67 12.20 9.19
C SER A 204 25.89 12.93 10.28
N GLU A 205 25.88 14.26 10.27
CA GLU A 205 25.11 15.10 11.22
C GLU A 205 23.61 15.21 10.85
N ARG A 206 23.22 14.81 9.63
CA ARG A 206 21.80 14.76 9.24
C ARG A 206 21.27 13.38 9.54
N GLU A 207 20.45 13.27 10.56
CA GLU A 207 19.70 12.06 10.87
C GLU A 207 18.96 11.56 9.62
N SER A 208 19.15 10.30 9.31
CA SER A 208 18.41 9.65 8.23
C SER A 208 16.93 9.54 8.59
N ARG A 209 16.05 9.42 7.60
CA ARG A 209 14.62 9.21 7.84
C ARG A 209 14.37 8.03 8.79
N LEU A 210 15.11 6.94 8.60
CA LEU A 210 15.00 5.73 9.39
C LEU A 210 15.38 5.94 10.87
N GLU A 211 16.32 6.86 11.18
CA GLU A 211 16.72 7.22 12.54
C GLU A 211 15.68 8.08 13.24
N ARG A 212 15.01 8.98 12.50
CA ARG A 212 13.99 9.87 13.06
C ARG A 212 12.65 9.20 13.32
N GLN A 213 12.24 8.25 12.44
CA GLN A 213 10.93 7.62 12.48
C GLN A 213 10.55 7.01 13.84
N PRO A 214 11.44 6.32 14.60
CA PRO A 214 11.07 5.75 15.89
C PRO A 214 10.65 6.77 16.96
N HIS A 215 10.97 8.06 16.73
CA HIS A 215 10.67 9.18 17.62
C HIS A 215 9.53 10.07 17.12
N GLN A 216 8.93 9.74 15.98
CA GLN A 216 7.86 10.50 15.35
C GLN A 216 6.50 9.84 15.56
N THR A 217 5.42 10.63 15.46
CA THR A 217 4.06 10.10 15.36
C THR A 217 3.84 9.49 13.98
N LEU A 218 2.87 8.57 13.86
CA LEU A 218 2.54 7.94 12.57
C LEU A 218 2.21 9.00 11.50
N GLU A 219 1.45 10.02 11.85
CA GLU A 219 1.07 11.10 10.95
C GLU A 219 2.29 11.89 10.45
N ALA A 220 3.24 12.20 11.34
CA ALA A 220 4.49 12.85 10.98
C ALA A 220 5.37 11.97 10.08
N MET A 221 5.43 10.66 10.35
CA MET A 221 6.14 9.71 9.50
C MET A 221 5.55 9.63 8.09
N LEU A 222 4.21 9.59 7.98
CA LEU A 222 3.51 9.56 6.70
C LEU A 222 3.69 10.87 5.92
N ALA A 223 3.65 12.02 6.60
CA ALA A 223 3.87 13.34 5.98
C ALA A 223 5.30 13.54 5.46
N ASP A 224 6.30 12.89 6.09
CA ASP A 224 7.71 12.94 5.66
C ASP A 224 7.99 12.05 4.41
N LEU A 225 7.06 11.18 4.02
CA LEU A 225 7.22 10.34 2.84
C LEU A 225 6.84 11.09 1.56
N PRO A 226 7.72 11.10 0.53
CA PRO A 226 7.37 11.72 -0.75
C PRO A 226 6.29 10.88 -1.45
N THR A 227 5.28 11.60 -1.99
CA THR A 227 4.11 11.02 -2.68
C THR A 227 3.96 11.48 -4.12
N GLN A 228 4.94 12.21 -4.65
CA GLN A 228 4.91 12.71 -6.03
C GLN A 228 5.38 11.63 -7.02
N CYS A 229 4.90 11.71 -8.26
CA CYS A 229 5.37 10.85 -9.34
C CYS A 229 6.88 11.00 -9.53
N ASP A 230 7.60 9.87 -9.62
CA ASP A 230 9.06 9.86 -9.73
C ASP A 230 9.56 8.62 -10.49
N ILE A 231 10.87 8.56 -10.77
CA ILE A 231 11.52 7.41 -11.40
C ILE A 231 11.99 6.44 -10.35
N GLY A 232 11.48 5.22 -10.42
CA GLY A 232 11.97 4.07 -9.68
C GLY A 232 12.97 3.24 -10.48
N ALA A 233 13.79 2.45 -9.79
CA ALA A 233 14.72 1.51 -10.39
C ALA A 233 14.70 0.18 -9.64
N LYS A 234 14.62 -0.92 -10.38
CA LYS A 234 14.69 -2.30 -9.86
C LYS A 234 15.75 -3.06 -10.64
N LYS A 235 16.55 -3.86 -9.97
CA LYS A 235 17.44 -4.81 -10.63
C LYS A 235 16.67 -6.06 -11.04
N THR A 236 16.80 -6.43 -12.30
CA THR A 236 16.26 -7.70 -12.80
C THR A 236 17.13 -8.87 -12.32
N LYS A 237 16.64 -10.09 -12.48
CA LYS A 237 17.42 -11.32 -12.19
C LYS A 237 18.73 -11.38 -12.99
N ASN A 238 18.78 -10.79 -14.17
CA ASN A 238 19.94 -10.71 -15.05
C ASN A 238 20.93 -9.60 -14.66
N GLY A 239 20.66 -8.84 -13.58
CA GLY A 239 21.54 -7.77 -13.11
C GLY A 239 21.34 -6.42 -13.80
N GLU A 240 20.45 -6.33 -14.77
CA GLU A 240 20.09 -5.09 -15.48
C GLU A 240 19.17 -4.22 -14.62
N ASN A 241 19.24 -2.91 -14.82
CA ASN A 241 18.35 -1.97 -14.15
C ASN A 241 17.11 -1.73 -15.02
N GLN A 242 15.94 -2.12 -14.50
CA GLN A 242 14.66 -1.74 -15.06
C GLN A 242 14.17 -0.48 -14.38
N TYR A 243 13.76 0.51 -15.17
CA TYR A 243 13.23 1.79 -14.68
C TYR A 243 11.75 1.90 -14.99
N TRP A 244 10.99 2.52 -14.07
CA TRP A 244 9.61 2.92 -14.32
C TRP A 244 9.36 4.31 -13.80
N THR A 245 8.38 5.01 -14.39
CA THR A 245 7.88 6.29 -13.91
C THR A 245 6.56 6.07 -13.20
N GLY A 246 6.40 6.61 -11.99
CA GLY A 246 5.19 6.47 -11.21
C GLY A 246 5.42 6.44 -9.72
N PHE A 247 4.85 5.43 -9.09
CA PHE A 247 4.75 5.26 -7.65
C PHE A 247 5.24 3.88 -7.22
N LYS A 248 5.33 3.70 -5.91
CA LYS A 248 5.58 2.40 -5.29
C LYS A 248 4.53 2.18 -4.19
N LEU A 249 3.84 1.05 -4.27
CA LEU A 249 2.88 0.62 -3.24
C LEU A 249 3.59 -0.35 -2.31
N HIS A 250 3.64 0.00 -1.03
CA HIS A 250 4.13 -0.86 0.03
C HIS A 250 2.94 -1.50 0.73
N LEU A 251 2.99 -2.81 0.92
CA LEU A 251 1.89 -3.61 1.46
C LEU A 251 2.36 -4.45 2.64
N ASP A 252 1.52 -4.54 3.64
CA ASP A 252 1.54 -5.56 4.66
C ASP A 252 0.39 -6.53 4.39
N VAL A 253 0.71 -7.79 4.21
CA VAL A 253 -0.24 -8.85 3.84
C VAL A 253 -0.19 -9.95 4.88
N ALA A 254 -1.33 -10.25 5.50
CA ALA A 254 -1.47 -11.34 6.46
C ALA A 254 -1.55 -12.70 5.77
N ASP A 255 -1.48 -13.76 6.57
CA ASP A 255 -1.82 -15.11 6.16
C ASP A 255 -3.24 -15.13 5.55
N GLY A 256 -3.44 -15.88 4.46
CA GLY A 256 -4.68 -15.87 3.68
C GLY A 256 -4.74 -14.79 2.59
N GLN A 257 -3.62 -14.11 2.26
CA GLN A 257 -3.52 -13.05 1.24
C GLN A 257 -4.36 -11.80 1.54
N ILE A 258 -4.55 -11.50 2.81
CA ILE A 258 -5.36 -10.36 3.23
C ILE A 258 -4.46 -9.14 3.39
N PRO A 259 -4.59 -8.08 2.58
CA PRO A 259 -3.84 -6.85 2.75
C PRO A 259 -4.34 -6.12 4.00
N ILE A 260 -3.47 -5.96 5.00
CA ILE A 260 -3.78 -5.29 6.27
C ILE A 260 -3.55 -3.79 6.16
N SER A 261 -2.44 -3.39 5.58
CA SER A 261 -2.04 -1.99 5.46
C SER A 261 -1.36 -1.72 4.14
N ALA A 262 -1.53 -0.51 3.63
CA ALA A 262 -0.94 -0.05 2.40
C ALA A 262 -0.44 1.40 2.53
N ILE A 263 0.75 1.68 1.99
CA ILE A 263 1.30 3.03 1.88
C ILE A 263 1.79 3.25 0.45
N LEU A 264 1.30 4.31 -0.19
CA LEU A 264 1.74 4.72 -1.52
C LEU A 264 2.82 5.80 -1.40
N THR A 265 3.94 5.61 -2.10
CA THR A 265 5.05 6.57 -2.11
C THR A 265 5.52 6.84 -3.53
N SER A 266 6.41 7.84 -3.68
CA SER A 266 7.16 8.03 -4.93
C SER A 266 7.98 6.79 -5.27
N ALA A 267 8.11 6.47 -6.56
CA ALA A 267 8.82 5.28 -7.04
C ALA A 267 10.29 5.19 -6.57
N SER A 268 10.92 6.32 -6.24
CA SER A 268 12.32 6.40 -5.80
C SER A 268 12.55 6.05 -4.32
N VAL A 269 11.49 5.91 -3.51
CA VAL A 269 11.60 5.63 -2.07
C VAL A 269 12.12 4.22 -1.85
N HIS A 270 13.13 4.08 -0.98
CA HIS A 270 13.65 2.77 -0.61
C HIS A 270 12.73 2.08 0.40
N ASP A 271 12.51 0.78 0.26
CA ASP A 271 11.54 0.00 1.02
C ASP A 271 11.74 0.08 2.53
N SER A 272 12.99 0.07 3.01
CA SER A 272 13.32 0.23 4.43
C SER A 272 12.79 1.54 5.05
N GLN A 273 12.62 2.61 4.25
CA GLN A 273 12.13 3.90 4.75
C GLN A 273 10.63 3.91 5.05
N VAL A 274 9.91 2.90 4.58
CA VAL A 274 8.46 2.76 4.78
C VAL A 274 8.13 1.66 5.80
N ALA A 275 9.13 0.88 6.21
CA ALA A 275 8.93 -0.23 7.13
C ALA A 275 8.29 0.21 8.46
N ILE A 276 8.91 1.17 9.16
CA ILE A 276 8.46 1.60 10.49
C ILE A 276 7.03 2.18 10.47
N PRO A 277 6.68 3.14 9.57
CA PRO A 277 5.30 3.61 9.49
C PRO A 277 4.30 2.48 9.13
N LEU A 278 4.67 1.54 8.27
CA LEU A 278 3.81 0.42 7.91
C LEU A 278 3.60 -0.55 9.07
N MET A 279 4.68 -0.89 9.83
CA MET A 279 4.62 -1.66 11.07
C MET A 279 3.68 -1.03 12.10
N THR A 280 3.83 0.28 12.30
CA THR A 280 3.01 1.05 13.23
C THR A 280 1.54 1.07 12.80
N LEU A 281 1.27 1.18 11.49
CA LEU A 281 -0.08 1.18 10.93
C LEU A 281 -0.73 -0.20 11.10
N SER A 282 -0.03 -1.27 10.77
CA SER A 282 -0.54 -2.63 10.89
C SER A 282 -0.76 -3.05 12.34
N GLY A 283 0.15 -2.70 13.25
CA GLY A 283 0.02 -2.99 14.68
C GLY A 283 -1.12 -2.23 15.38
N LYS A 284 -1.65 -1.15 14.77
CA LYS A 284 -2.89 -0.50 15.24
C LYS A 284 -4.16 -1.23 14.83
N ARG A 285 -4.10 -2.03 13.77
CA ARG A 285 -5.27 -2.68 13.16
C ARG A 285 -5.46 -4.11 13.60
N VAL A 286 -4.36 -4.84 13.78
CA VAL A 286 -4.36 -6.29 14.05
C VAL A 286 -3.22 -6.69 14.95
N ASP A 287 -3.43 -7.77 15.73
CA ASP A 287 -2.38 -8.40 16.50
C ASP A 287 -1.70 -9.51 15.67
N TYR A 288 -0.36 -9.48 15.61
CA TYR A 288 0.41 -10.47 14.87
C TYR A 288 1.75 -10.78 15.53
N LEU A 289 2.35 -11.93 15.19
CA LEU A 289 3.56 -12.42 15.85
C LEU A 289 4.83 -12.18 15.05
N TYR A 290 4.83 -12.50 13.76
CA TYR A 290 6.01 -12.51 12.92
C TYR A 290 5.89 -11.51 11.77
N GLU A 291 7.02 -10.85 11.43
CA GLU A 291 7.16 -9.96 10.29
C GLU A 291 8.14 -10.55 9.28
N LEU A 292 7.68 -10.87 8.09
CA LEU A 292 8.49 -11.44 7.02
C LEU A 292 8.88 -10.34 6.04
N MET A 293 10.16 -10.12 5.90
CA MET A 293 10.69 -9.05 5.03
C MET A 293 11.90 -9.56 4.23
N ASP A 294 12.14 -8.95 3.08
CA ASP A 294 13.31 -9.22 2.28
C ASP A 294 14.56 -8.52 2.86
N SER A 295 15.72 -8.79 2.28
CA SER A 295 17.01 -8.21 2.72
C SER A 295 17.12 -6.68 2.54
N ALA A 296 16.22 -6.05 1.79
CA ALA A 296 16.18 -4.59 1.66
C ALA A 296 15.76 -3.89 2.97
N TYR A 297 15.09 -4.62 3.84
CA TYR A 297 14.64 -4.16 5.15
C TYR A 297 15.66 -4.42 6.27
N ASP A 298 16.81 -5.05 6.00
CA ASP A 298 17.82 -5.36 7.02
C ASP A 298 18.49 -4.08 7.55
N ALA A 299 17.90 -3.51 8.59
CA ALA A 299 18.39 -2.33 9.29
C ALA A 299 18.10 -2.41 10.79
N ASN A 300 19.08 -2.00 11.62
CA ASN A 300 18.99 -2.09 13.08
C ASN A 300 17.75 -1.38 13.66
N HIS A 301 17.36 -0.25 13.08
CA HIS A 301 16.18 0.53 13.52
C HIS A 301 14.87 -0.22 13.28
N ILE A 302 14.78 -1.01 12.20
CA ILE A 302 13.61 -1.84 11.90
C ILE A 302 13.52 -2.99 12.91
N HIS A 303 14.62 -3.70 13.16
CA HIS A 303 14.67 -4.75 14.18
C HIS A 303 14.33 -4.22 15.58
N ALA A 304 14.84 -3.04 15.94
CA ALA A 304 14.56 -2.42 17.24
C ALA A 304 13.08 -2.02 17.37
N HIS A 305 12.48 -1.50 16.28
CA HIS A 305 11.08 -1.11 16.27
C HIS A 305 10.14 -2.34 16.35
N SER A 306 10.44 -3.41 15.63
CA SER A 306 9.71 -4.69 15.71
C SER A 306 9.68 -5.23 17.16
N ARG A 307 10.84 -5.25 17.83
CA ARG A 307 10.93 -5.66 19.25
C ARG A 307 10.10 -4.76 20.18
N LYS A 308 10.10 -3.43 19.92
CA LYS A 308 9.29 -2.48 20.69
C LYS A 308 7.79 -2.77 20.58
N LEU A 309 7.35 -3.30 19.44
CA LEU A 309 5.98 -3.74 19.20
C LEU A 309 5.71 -5.18 19.67
N ASN A 310 6.68 -5.84 20.31
CA ASN A 310 6.64 -7.25 20.70
C ASN A 310 6.48 -8.23 19.52
N HIS A 311 6.95 -7.84 18.35
CA HIS A 311 6.96 -8.69 17.16
C HIS A 311 8.35 -9.27 16.88
N VAL A 312 8.41 -10.35 16.12
CA VAL A 312 9.66 -10.99 15.69
C VAL A 312 9.89 -10.74 14.20
N ALA A 313 10.84 -9.86 13.89
CA ALA A 313 11.25 -9.62 12.50
C ALA A 313 12.09 -10.78 11.96
N ILE A 314 11.64 -11.39 10.87
CA ILE A 314 12.34 -12.43 10.12
C ILE A 314 12.78 -11.80 8.80
N ILE A 315 14.03 -11.33 8.77
CA ILE A 315 14.62 -10.63 7.64
C ILE A 315 15.78 -11.46 7.09
N ALA A 316 15.81 -11.65 5.77
CA ALA A 316 16.95 -12.31 5.13
C ALA A 316 18.19 -11.42 5.24
N THR A 317 19.25 -11.92 5.88
CA THR A 317 20.53 -11.20 5.95
C THR A 317 21.18 -11.15 4.57
N HIS A 318 21.58 -9.97 4.14
CA HIS A 318 22.33 -9.79 2.90
C HIS A 318 23.77 -9.39 3.25
N PRO A 319 24.77 -10.18 2.86
CA PRO A 319 26.18 -9.79 3.06
C PRO A 319 26.46 -8.53 2.25
N ARG A 320 26.54 -7.39 2.92
CA ARG A 320 26.92 -6.11 2.29
C ARG A 320 28.38 -6.19 1.89
N ARG A 321 28.71 -5.71 0.70
CA ARG A 321 30.09 -5.67 0.20
C ARG A 321 30.99 -4.92 1.19
N GLY A 322 31.93 -5.63 1.85
CA GLY A 322 32.82 -5.08 2.88
C GLY A 322 32.25 -5.13 4.31
N SER A 323 31.10 -5.73 4.55
CA SER A 323 30.63 -6.02 5.91
C SER A 323 31.44 -7.18 6.49
N LYS A 324 31.87 -7.00 7.74
CA LYS A 324 32.51 -8.09 8.50
C LYS A 324 31.45 -9.18 8.77
N PRO A 325 31.85 -10.46 8.77
CA PRO A 325 30.93 -11.51 9.19
C PRO A 325 30.39 -11.23 10.60
N PRO A 326 29.20 -11.70 10.98
CA PRO A 326 28.55 -11.40 12.26
C PRO A 326 29.42 -11.62 13.49
N SER A 327 30.36 -12.55 13.43
CA SER A 327 31.33 -12.84 14.48
C SER A 327 32.39 -11.76 14.71
N GLN A 328 32.53 -10.79 13.79
CA GLN A 328 33.51 -9.70 13.84
C GLN A 328 32.93 -8.31 14.05
N LEU A 329 31.61 -8.19 14.23
CA LEU A 329 30.99 -6.91 14.56
C LEU A 329 31.29 -6.56 16.02
N PRO A 330 31.68 -5.31 16.33
CA PRO A 330 31.82 -4.87 17.73
C PRO A 330 30.47 -5.07 18.43
N LYS A 331 30.51 -5.69 19.60
CA LYS A 331 29.34 -5.89 20.48
C LYS A 331 28.94 -4.56 21.14
N VAL A 332 28.35 -3.64 20.36
CA VAL A 332 27.91 -2.32 20.85
C VAL A 332 26.48 -2.38 21.43
N PHE A 333 25.78 -3.45 21.16
CA PHE A 333 24.53 -3.80 21.85
C PHE A 333 24.74 -5.15 22.54
N PRO A 334 24.06 -5.47 23.65
CA PRO A 334 23.97 -6.84 24.10
C PRO A 334 23.31 -7.64 22.97
N ALA A 335 24.13 -8.02 22.03
CA ALA A 335 23.73 -8.80 20.90
C ALA A 335 23.55 -10.21 21.40
N GLU A 336 22.35 -10.56 21.70
CA GLU A 336 21.98 -11.91 21.27
C GLU A 336 22.35 -11.96 19.78
N PRO A 337 23.18 -12.95 19.34
CA PRO A 337 23.46 -13.13 17.92
C PRO A 337 22.11 -13.12 17.21
N ALA A 338 22.01 -12.45 16.07
CA ALA A 338 20.82 -12.55 15.23
C ALA A 338 20.53 -14.06 15.17
N PRO A 339 19.46 -14.55 15.79
CA PRO A 339 19.34 -15.97 16.03
C PRO A 339 19.41 -16.63 14.65
N GLU A 340 20.29 -17.60 14.49
CA GLU A 340 20.26 -18.41 13.26
C GLU A 340 18.80 -18.85 13.15
N MET A 341 18.16 -18.50 12.04
CA MET A 341 16.74 -18.79 11.87
C MET A 341 16.46 -20.21 12.32
N THR A 342 15.66 -20.37 13.36
CA THR A 342 15.22 -21.69 13.81
C THR A 342 14.54 -22.39 12.65
N TRP A 343 14.36 -23.70 12.74
CA TRP A 343 13.63 -24.45 11.73
C TRP A 343 12.21 -23.88 11.50
N ALA A 344 11.53 -23.50 12.56
CA ALA A 344 10.21 -22.85 12.50
C ALA A 344 10.28 -21.51 11.74
N GLN A 345 11.25 -20.65 12.04
CA GLN A 345 11.46 -19.39 11.34
C GLN A 345 11.82 -19.59 9.86
N LYS A 346 12.64 -20.60 9.54
CA LYS A 346 12.96 -20.97 8.15
C LYS A 346 11.71 -21.43 7.39
N SER A 347 10.82 -22.18 8.04
CA SER A 347 9.57 -22.64 7.42
C SER A 347 8.59 -21.50 7.17
N VAL A 348 8.46 -20.57 8.11
CA VAL A 348 7.64 -19.36 7.98
C VAL A 348 8.22 -18.45 6.89
N SER A 349 9.53 -18.24 6.86
CA SER A 349 10.21 -17.45 5.82
C SER A 349 10.04 -18.06 4.41
N LYS A 350 10.04 -19.40 4.27
CA LYS A 350 9.75 -20.05 2.98
C LYS A 350 8.32 -19.79 2.51
N ARG A 351 7.34 -19.83 3.40
CA ARG A 351 5.95 -19.48 3.09
C ARG A 351 5.83 -18.00 2.72
N GLY A 352 6.46 -17.10 3.48
CA GLY A 352 6.45 -15.67 3.20
C GLY A 352 7.07 -15.30 1.86
N ARG A 353 8.12 -15.99 1.40
CA ARG A 353 8.69 -15.77 0.04
C ARG A 353 7.70 -16.11 -1.07
N TRP A 354 6.93 -17.17 -0.91
CA TRP A 354 5.86 -17.50 -1.85
C TRP A 354 4.81 -16.38 -1.95
N TRP A 355 4.48 -15.73 -0.81
CA TRP A 355 3.56 -14.60 -0.73
C TRP A 355 4.12 -13.32 -1.35
N THR A 356 5.37 -13.00 -1.10
CA THR A 356 6.02 -11.82 -1.70
C THR A 356 6.17 -11.99 -3.22
N ASP A 357 6.35 -13.21 -3.71
CA ASP A 357 6.35 -13.51 -5.14
C ASP A 357 4.95 -13.34 -5.77
N CYS A 358 3.88 -13.68 -5.05
CA CYS A 358 2.50 -13.42 -5.49
C CYS A 358 2.14 -11.92 -5.56
N ILE A 359 2.71 -11.08 -4.69
CA ILE A 359 2.52 -9.62 -4.75
C ILE A 359 3.29 -9.00 -5.93
N ARG A 360 4.39 -9.62 -6.35
CA ARG A 360 5.25 -9.16 -7.44
C ARG A 360 4.82 -9.63 -8.84
N GLY A 361 4.00 -10.65 -8.93
CA GLY A 361 3.44 -11.19 -10.19
C GLY A 361 2.25 -10.40 -10.63
#